data_a4f2796a8b2de6c0fcecab0206e6325e
#
_entry.id   a4f2796a8b2de6c0fcecab0206e6325e
#
_cell.length_a   1.000
_cell.length_b   1.000
_cell.length_c   1.000
_cell.angle_alpha   90.00
_cell.angle_beta   90.00
_cell.angle_gamma   90.00
#
_symmetry.space_group_name_H-M   'P 1'
#
loop_
_entity.id
_entity.type
_entity.pdbx_description
1 polymer ?
#
loop_
_entity_poly.entity_id
_entity_poly.type
_entity_poly.pdbx_seq_one_letter_code
_entity_poly.pdbx_strand_id
1 'polypeptide(L)'
;MKGRQILLDHYQGREAAALVENGILQDFIIETDAPSPGTVYRAIVDRPIKGQGGVFLKTPDGNAFLRQIKGMSPGQTMLVQVSGYAEAGKAIPVTNRILFKSRYVIVTPNAPGLNVSRSINDDERRDELIQVIREDIGTFDHGMILRSSCADADSDDIIEDARAMLDLANNVMADEAGDAEVLVDADSPHEFAWREWTQSADIDTAEGCFERHDIFDQIEALANPFVKMAEGHYYIEPTRACVSIDVNTGADTSPAAALKANIAMARDLGRQLRMRGLGGQIVIDPAPMPKKDRKILESALKAALRKDTVETNFVGFTQMGLIELQRARIRPIWM
;
A
#
# COMPACT_ATOMS: atom_id res chain seq x y z
N MET A 1 -13.10 -21.61 10.06
CA MET A 1 -13.52 -20.59 11.05
C MET A 1 -14.29 -19.50 10.32
N LYS A 2 -15.34 -18.96 10.92
CA LYS A 2 -16.09 -17.83 10.35
C LYS A 2 -15.65 -16.57 11.09
N GLY A 3 -15.34 -15.51 10.36
CA GLY A 3 -14.96 -14.23 10.94
C GLY A 3 -13.68 -13.66 10.31
N ARG A 4 -13.27 -12.50 10.81
CA ARG A 4 -12.04 -11.82 10.44
C ARG A 4 -10.99 -12.03 11.52
N GLN A 5 -9.77 -12.34 11.12
CA GLN A 5 -8.65 -12.64 12.02
C GLN A 5 -7.41 -11.89 11.56
N ILE A 6 -6.64 -11.41 12.51
CA ILE A 6 -5.30 -10.85 12.30
C ILE A 6 -4.33 -11.78 13.02
N LEU A 7 -3.40 -12.34 12.28
CA LEU A 7 -2.41 -13.28 12.78
C LEU A 7 -1.05 -12.58 12.69
N LEU A 8 -0.34 -12.51 13.82
CA LEU A 8 0.98 -11.90 13.93
C LEU A 8 2.00 -12.98 14.31
N ASP A 9 2.86 -13.34 13.39
CA ASP A 9 3.82 -14.44 13.55
C ASP A 9 5.10 -14.19 12.74
N HIS A 10 5.86 -15.21 12.48
CA HIS A 10 7.05 -15.21 11.62
C HIS A 10 6.89 -16.20 10.47
N TYR A 11 7.40 -15.82 9.32
CA TYR A 11 7.50 -16.69 8.15
C TYR A 11 8.95 -16.74 7.68
N GLN A 12 9.53 -17.95 7.63
CA GLN A 12 10.94 -18.16 7.29
C GLN A 12 11.91 -17.32 8.15
N GLY A 13 11.61 -17.15 9.45
CA GLY A 13 12.42 -16.41 10.39
C GLY A 13 12.30 -14.89 10.32
N ARG A 14 11.39 -14.35 9.49
CA ARG A 14 11.10 -12.93 9.35
C ARG A 14 9.73 -12.60 9.95
N GLU A 15 9.61 -11.45 10.59
CA GLU A 15 8.33 -10.97 11.09
C GLU A 15 7.30 -10.88 9.97
N ALA A 16 6.09 -11.37 10.23
CA ALA A 16 5.04 -11.38 9.23
C ALA A 16 3.65 -11.23 9.87
N ALA A 17 2.73 -10.64 9.11
CA ALA A 17 1.34 -10.48 9.49
C ALA A 17 0.41 -10.99 8.39
N ALA A 18 -0.66 -11.66 8.77
CA ALA A 18 -1.67 -12.16 7.86
C ALA A 18 -3.07 -11.72 8.27
N LEU A 19 -3.83 -11.21 7.30
CA LEU A 19 -5.25 -10.93 7.45
C LEU A 19 -6.05 -12.07 6.82
N VAL A 20 -6.90 -12.70 7.61
CA VAL A 20 -7.70 -13.84 7.17
C VAL A 20 -9.19 -13.52 7.33
N GLU A 21 -10.01 -13.82 6.32
CA GLU A 21 -11.46 -13.69 6.38
C GLU A 21 -12.12 -15.02 5.99
N ASN A 22 -12.89 -15.56 6.90
CA ASN A 22 -13.57 -16.85 6.70
C ASN A 22 -12.63 -18.00 6.28
N GLY A 23 -11.41 -18.02 6.84
CA GLY A 23 -10.37 -19.00 6.53
C GLY A 23 -9.61 -18.75 5.21
N ILE A 24 -9.83 -17.62 4.54
CA ILE A 24 -9.15 -17.25 3.29
C ILE A 24 -8.21 -16.08 3.56
N LEU A 25 -6.94 -16.24 3.18
CA LEU A 25 -5.92 -15.20 3.27
C LEU A 25 -6.30 -14.00 2.38
N GLN A 26 -6.48 -12.83 2.99
CA GLN A 26 -6.88 -11.59 2.32
C GLN A 26 -5.71 -10.63 2.11
N ASP A 27 -4.78 -10.59 3.05
CA ASP A 27 -3.58 -9.78 2.96
C ASP A 27 -2.42 -10.47 3.69
N PHE A 28 -1.20 -10.21 3.23
CA PHE A 28 0.02 -10.76 3.81
C PHE A 28 1.13 -9.71 3.70
N ILE A 29 1.80 -9.49 4.81
CA ILE A 29 2.97 -8.61 4.90
C ILE A 29 4.09 -9.37 5.58
N ILE A 30 5.30 -9.20 5.08
CA ILE A 30 6.51 -9.80 5.63
C ILE A 30 7.64 -8.78 5.63
N GLU A 31 8.47 -8.84 6.64
CA GLU A 31 9.69 -8.07 6.74
C GLU A 31 10.65 -8.36 5.57
N THR A 32 11.30 -7.32 5.07
CA THR A 32 12.30 -7.41 4.00
C THR A 32 13.50 -6.53 4.32
N ASP A 33 14.64 -6.84 3.73
CA ASP A 33 15.88 -6.05 3.90
C ASP A 33 15.85 -4.74 3.08
N ALA A 34 14.85 -4.56 2.23
CA ALA A 34 14.74 -3.36 1.39
C ALA A 34 14.14 -2.19 2.18
N PRO A 35 14.59 -0.95 1.94
CA PRO A 35 13.98 0.23 2.54
C PRO A 35 12.48 0.28 2.27
N SER A 36 11.71 0.30 3.35
CA SER A 36 10.25 0.20 3.30
C SER A 36 9.57 1.55 3.13
N PRO A 37 8.42 1.63 2.41
CA PRO A 37 7.64 2.85 2.31
C PRO A 37 7.24 3.39 3.69
N GLY A 38 7.54 4.66 3.92
CA GLY A 38 7.34 5.30 5.23
C GLY A 38 8.65 5.73 5.90
N THR A 39 9.77 5.03 5.65
CA THR A 39 11.10 5.43 6.16
C THR A 39 11.40 6.88 5.76
N VAL A 40 11.82 7.69 6.73
CA VAL A 40 12.20 9.10 6.52
C VAL A 40 13.71 9.25 6.63
N TYR A 41 14.31 9.85 5.63
CA TYR A 41 15.73 10.17 5.59
C TYR A 41 15.98 11.68 5.65
N ARG A 42 17.03 12.07 6.35
CA ARG A 42 17.84 13.21 5.98
C ARG A 42 18.79 12.74 4.88
N ALA A 43 18.59 13.23 3.67
CA ALA A 43 19.35 12.83 2.49
C ALA A 43 20.19 13.97 1.96
N ILE A 44 21.28 13.66 1.25
CA ILE A 44 22.19 14.64 0.65
C ILE A 44 22.01 14.61 -0.86
N VAL A 45 21.80 15.78 -1.46
CA VAL A 45 21.72 15.93 -2.93
C VAL A 45 23.05 15.52 -3.56
N ASP A 46 23.02 14.51 -4.42
CA ASP A 46 24.17 14.06 -5.19
C ASP A 46 24.25 14.81 -6.51
N ARG A 47 23.28 14.61 -7.40
CA ARG A 47 23.25 15.27 -8.71
C ARG A 47 21.83 15.44 -9.26
N PRO A 48 21.53 16.61 -9.85
CA PRO A 48 20.29 16.82 -10.60
C PRO A 48 20.34 16.11 -11.95
N ILE A 49 19.18 15.64 -12.44
CA ILE A 49 19.05 15.11 -13.81
C ILE A 49 18.64 16.26 -14.73
N LYS A 50 19.51 16.59 -15.69
CA LYS A 50 19.21 17.60 -16.70
C LYS A 50 18.09 17.10 -17.63
N GLY A 51 17.04 17.92 -17.81
CA GLY A 51 15.98 17.68 -18.79
C GLY A 51 14.80 16.82 -18.28
N GLN A 52 14.94 16.04 -17.20
CA GLN A 52 13.86 15.15 -16.69
C GLN A 52 13.21 15.63 -15.38
N GLY A 53 13.76 16.70 -14.76
CA GLY A 53 13.16 17.28 -13.55
C GLY A 53 13.17 16.34 -12.36
N GLY A 54 14.36 15.91 -11.91
CA GLY A 54 14.54 15.10 -10.70
C GLY A 54 15.98 15.18 -10.19
N VAL A 55 16.22 14.62 -9.03
CA VAL A 55 17.52 14.62 -8.35
C VAL A 55 17.84 13.26 -7.75
N PHE A 56 19.09 12.83 -7.88
CA PHE A 56 19.62 11.74 -7.10
C PHE A 56 20.08 12.23 -5.73
N LEU A 57 19.79 11.43 -4.72
CA LEU A 57 20.13 11.69 -3.33
C LEU A 57 20.95 10.53 -2.79
N LYS A 58 21.84 10.82 -1.84
CA LYS A 58 22.55 9.83 -1.02
C LYS A 58 21.80 9.66 0.27
N THR A 59 21.52 8.41 0.63
CA THR A 59 20.92 7.98 1.90
C THR A 59 21.81 6.90 2.53
N PRO A 60 21.62 6.54 3.80
CA PRO A 60 22.33 5.42 4.42
C PRO A 60 22.13 4.08 3.68
N ASP A 61 20.95 3.87 3.11
CA ASP A 61 20.57 2.63 2.40
C ASP A 61 20.89 2.66 0.90
N GLY A 62 21.60 3.70 0.44
CA GLY A 62 22.03 3.82 -0.96
C GLY A 62 21.48 5.03 -1.69
N ASN A 63 21.43 4.92 -3.02
CA ASN A 63 20.96 6.03 -3.84
C ASN A 63 19.44 6.10 -3.88
N ALA A 64 18.89 7.27 -3.60
CA ALA A 64 17.47 7.56 -3.75
C ALA A 64 17.21 8.50 -4.96
N PHE A 65 15.99 8.51 -5.44
CA PHE A 65 15.55 9.36 -6.54
C PHE A 65 14.26 10.11 -6.21
N LEU A 66 14.37 11.43 -6.20
CA LEU A 66 13.24 12.35 -6.03
C LEU A 66 12.84 12.94 -7.37
N ARG A 67 11.58 12.76 -7.75
CA ARG A 67 11.01 13.27 -9.00
C ARG A 67 10.54 14.73 -8.86
N GLN A 68 10.47 15.43 -9.99
CA GLN A 68 9.79 16.72 -10.14
C GLN A 68 10.27 17.83 -9.20
N ILE A 69 11.55 17.84 -8.84
CA ILE A 69 12.18 18.93 -8.08
C ILE A 69 13.16 19.69 -8.96
N LYS A 70 13.28 21.01 -8.72
CA LYS A 70 14.21 21.91 -9.41
C LYS A 70 14.94 22.77 -8.39
N GLY A 71 16.08 23.35 -8.81
CA GLY A 71 16.80 24.34 -8.00
C GLY A 71 17.67 23.76 -6.88
N MET A 72 17.84 22.42 -6.84
CA MET A 72 18.69 21.78 -5.84
C MET A 72 20.14 21.73 -6.30
N SER A 73 21.08 22.02 -5.37
CA SER A 73 22.51 21.96 -5.59
C SER A 73 23.16 20.76 -4.91
N PRO A 74 24.19 20.13 -5.51
CA PRO A 74 24.92 19.06 -4.86
C PRO A 74 25.43 19.47 -3.47
N GLY A 75 25.34 18.56 -2.50
CA GLY A 75 25.73 18.78 -1.11
C GLY A 75 24.65 19.39 -0.22
N GLN A 76 23.55 19.87 -0.76
CA GLN A 76 22.41 20.30 0.07
C GLN A 76 21.76 19.11 0.77
N THR A 77 21.34 19.30 2.00
CA THR A 77 20.53 18.34 2.76
C THR A 77 19.04 18.58 2.48
N MET A 78 18.25 17.52 2.59
CA MET A 78 16.80 17.60 2.56
C MET A 78 16.14 16.37 3.21
N LEU A 79 14.96 16.57 3.74
CA LEU A 79 14.15 15.48 4.26
C LEU A 79 13.34 14.85 3.12
N VAL A 80 13.36 13.52 3.07
CA VAL A 80 12.59 12.73 2.11
C VAL A 80 12.05 11.46 2.75
N GLN A 81 10.93 10.98 2.22
CA GLN A 81 10.30 9.74 2.66
C GLN A 81 10.28 8.73 1.53
N VAL A 82 10.57 7.47 1.84
CA VAL A 82 10.44 6.36 0.89
C VAL A 82 8.96 6.22 0.50
N SER A 83 8.70 6.28 -0.81
CA SER A 83 7.35 6.27 -1.37
C SER A 83 6.92 4.93 -1.97
N GLY A 84 7.85 3.99 -2.06
CA GLY A 84 7.60 2.67 -2.63
C GLY A 84 8.88 1.82 -2.67
N TYR A 85 8.72 0.54 -3.00
CA TYR A 85 9.87 -0.35 -3.19
C TYR A 85 10.56 -0.10 -4.54
N ALA A 86 11.88 -0.09 -4.51
CA ALA A 86 12.69 0.07 -5.72
C ALA A 86 12.63 -1.20 -6.59
N GLU A 87 12.64 -1.00 -7.90
CA GLU A 87 12.93 -2.11 -8.83
C GLU A 87 14.41 -2.48 -8.73
N ALA A 88 14.72 -3.75 -8.98
CA ALA A 88 16.09 -4.25 -8.92
C ALA A 88 17.07 -3.37 -9.76
N GLY A 89 18.11 -2.88 -9.12
CA GLY A 89 19.13 -2.01 -9.72
C GLY A 89 18.72 -0.56 -9.95
N LYS A 90 17.54 -0.13 -9.48
CA LYS A 90 17.11 1.27 -9.50
C LYS A 90 17.27 1.92 -8.15
N ALA A 91 17.34 3.26 -8.15
CA ALA A 91 17.38 4.06 -6.94
C ALA A 91 16.07 3.97 -6.14
N ILE A 92 16.16 4.12 -4.83
CA ILE A 92 15.02 4.13 -3.91
C ILE A 92 14.08 5.28 -4.28
N PRO A 93 12.80 5.03 -4.59
CA PRO A 93 11.86 6.09 -4.91
C PRO A 93 11.47 6.84 -3.64
N VAL A 94 11.67 8.16 -3.65
CA VAL A 94 11.34 9.02 -2.50
C VAL A 94 10.46 10.19 -2.89
N THR A 95 9.82 10.78 -1.89
CA THR A 95 9.03 12.01 -1.98
C THR A 95 9.49 13.00 -0.93
N ASN A 96 9.38 14.28 -1.20
CA ASN A 96 9.56 15.35 -0.21
C ASN A 96 8.24 15.74 0.50
N ARG A 97 7.14 15.09 0.16
CA ARG A 97 5.86 15.21 0.87
C ARG A 97 5.82 14.17 1.96
N ILE A 98 6.39 14.49 3.11
CA ILE A 98 6.46 13.60 4.25
C ILE A 98 5.08 13.51 4.91
N LEU A 99 4.68 12.29 5.29
CA LEU A 99 3.46 12.00 6.01
C LEU A 99 3.82 11.14 7.23
N PHE A 100 3.38 11.56 8.41
CA PHE A 100 3.49 10.75 9.61
C PHE A 100 2.13 10.09 9.86
N LYS A 101 2.08 8.78 9.69
CA LYS A 101 0.86 7.99 9.79
C LYS A 101 0.88 7.14 11.04
N SER A 102 -0.19 7.22 11.81
CA SER A 102 -0.49 6.27 12.89
C SER A 102 -1.83 5.57 12.65
N ARG A 103 -2.34 4.92 13.69
CA ARG A 103 -3.64 4.25 13.64
C ARG A 103 -4.79 5.24 13.43
N TYR A 104 -4.77 6.37 14.12
CA TYR A 104 -5.89 7.32 14.16
C TYR A 104 -5.64 8.58 13.35
N VAL A 105 -4.40 9.01 13.18
CA VAL A 105 -4.11 10.28 12.51
C VAL A 105 -3.08 10.14 11.37
N ILE A 106 -3.10 11.14 10.48
CA ILE A 106 -2.03 11.41 9.52
C ILE A 106 -1.65 12.87 9.71
N VAL A 107 -0.43 13.13 10.17
CA VAL A 107 0.14 14.48 10.21
C VAL A 107 0.78 14.79 8.86
N THR A 108 0.44 15.95 8.30
CA THR A 108 0.89 16.44 7.00
C THR A 108 1.69 17.70 7.16
N PRO A 109 3.03 17.63 7.31
CA PRO A 109 3.87 18.83 7.43
C PRO A 109 3.67 19.80 6.26
N ASN A 110 3.72 21.11 6.56
CA ASN A 110 3.59 22.18 5.57
C ASN A 110 2.25 22.21 4.78
N ALA A 111 1.23 21.52 5.26
CA ALA A 111 -0.10 21.52 4.66
C ALA A 111 -1.17 21.72 5.75
N PRO A 112 -1.27 22.92 6.36
CA PRO A 112 -2.10 23.17 7.53
C PRO A 112 -3.57 22.89 7.29
N GLY A 113 -4.26 22.48 8.33
CA GLY A 113 -5.70 22.22 8.35
C GLY A 113 -6.04 20.91 9.07
N LEU A 114 -7.19 20.91 9.75
CA LEU A 114 -7.74 19.72 10.41
C LEU A 114 -8.86 19.16 9.55
N ASN A 115 -8.72 17.92 9.14
CA ASN A 115 -9.68 17.20 8.29
C ASN A 115 -10.09 15.87 8.92
N VAL A 116 -11.30 15.42 8.61
CA VAL A 116 -11.82 14.11 9.01
C VAL A 116 -12.04 13.25 7.78
N SER A 117 -11.68 11.96 7.87
CA SER A 117 -11.88 11.00 6.79
C SER A 117 -13.31 11.04 6.25
N ARG A 118 -13.44 11.02 4.93
CA ARG A 118 -14.76 10.99 4.26
C ARG A 118 -15.53 9.69 4.48
N SER A 119 -14.85 8.65 4.98
CA SER A 119 -15.48 7.37 5.31
C SER A 119 -16.29 7.41 6.61
N ILE A 120 -16.09 8.42 7.46
CA ILE A 120 -16.93 8.69 8.62
C ILE A 120 -18.13 9.50 8.12
N ASN A 121 -19.27 8.84 7.99
CA ASN A 121 -20.49 9.44 7.43
C ASN A 121 -21.39 10.09 8.48
N ASP A 122 -21.11 9.87 9.77
CA ASP A 122 -21.82 10.44 10.89
C ASP A 122 -21.32 11.88 11.14
N ASP A 123 -22.16 12.87 10.87
CA ASP A 123 -21.81 14.27 10.99
C ASP A 123 -21.61 14.69 12.47
N GLU A 124 -22.38 14.12 13.41
CA GLU A 124 -22.22 14.40 14.84
C GLU A 124 -20.86 13.90 15.33
N ARG A 125 -20.48 12.66 14.94
CA ARG A 125 -19.14 12.12 15.27
C ARG A 125 -18.02 12.92 14.63
N ARG A 126 -18.17 13.40 13.42
CA ARG A 126 -17.19 14.28 12.76
C ARG A 126 -16.95 15.57 13.51
N ASP A 127 -18.03 16.24 13.96
CA ASP A 127 -17.95 17.49 14.71
C ASP A 127 -17.35 17.25 16.09
N GLU A 128 -17.72 16.17 16.78
CA GLU A 128 -17.13 15.75 18.06
C GLU A 128 -15.61 15.55 17.92
N LEU A 129 -15.15 14.80 16.92
CA LEU A 129 -13.73 14.56 16.67
C LEU A 129 -12.94 15.84 16.43
N ILE A 130 -13.51 16.80 15.68
CA ILE A 130 -12.89 18.11 15.45
C ILE A 130 -12.81 18.91 16.76
N GLN A 131 -13.88 18.88 17.56
CA GLN A 131 -13.95 19.58 18.82
C GLN A 131 -12.91 19.05 19.81
N VAL A 132 -12.82 17.74 19.98
CA VAL A 132 -11.86 17.06 20.86
C VAL A 132 -10.42 17.46 20.51
N ILE A 133 -10.03 17.42 19.24
CA ILE A 133 -8.68 17.83 18.83
C ILE A 133 -8.42 19.31 19.10
N ARG A 134 -9.40 20.19 18.90
CA ARG A 134 -9.24 21.62 19.16
C ARG A 134 -9.14 21.97 20.65
N GLU A 135 -9.86 21.25 21.48
CA GLU A 135 -9.88 21.50 22.94
C GLU A 135 -8.62 20.95 23.60
N ASP A 136 -8.20 19.72 23.26
CA ASP A 136 -7.12 19.01 23.95
C ASP A 136 -5.74 19.24 23.37
N ILE A 137 -5.63 19.49 22.07
CA ILE A 137 -4.35 19.72 21.39
C ILE A 137 -4.14 21.20 21.06
N GLY A 138 -5.23 21.93 20.77
CA GLY A 138 -5.17 23.34 20.44
C GLY A 138 -4.75 23.61 19.01
N THR A 139 -3.87 24.63 18.84
CA THR A 139 -3.36 25.04 17.52
C THR A 139 -2.01 24.39 17.23
N PHE A 140 -1.82 23.93 15.99
CA PHE A 140 -0.58 23.36 15.49
C PHE A 140 -0.31 23.81 14.06
N ASP A 141 0.96 23.86 13.66
CA ASP A 141 1.40 24.42 12.37
C ASP A 141 1.26 23.41 11.22
N HIS A 142 1.21 22.12 11.52
CA HIS A 142 1.05 21.05 10.54
C HIS A 142 -0.44 20.81 10.19
N GLY A 143 -0.70 20.13 9.11
CA GLY A 143 -2.03 19.59 8.84
C GLY A 143 -2.24 18.27 9.58
N MET A 144 -3.49 17.94 9.86
CA MET A 144 -3.88 16.67 10.45
C MET A 144 -5.13 16.12 9.77
N ILE A 145 -5.13 14.82 9.51
CA ILE A 145 -6.28 14.09 8.99
C ILE A 145 -6.63 13.00 10.00
N LEU A 146 -7.83 13.08 10.56
CA LEU A 146 -8.39 12.02 11.40
C LEU A 146 -8.86 10.89 10.49
N ARG A 147 -8.36 9.66 10.73
CA ARG A 147 -8.60 8.49 9.89
C ARG A 147 -9.96 7.86 10.19
N SER A 148 -10.39 6.93 9.33
CA SER A 148 -11.66 6.21 9.51
C SER A 148 -11.72 5.37 10.78
N SER A 149 -10.58 4.95 11.31
CA SER A 149 -10.45 4.25 12.60
C SER A 149 -10.93 5.07 13.80
N CYS A 150 -11.01 6.40 13.68
CA CYS A 150 -11.55 7.28 14.72
C CYS A 150 -13.08 7.15 14.89
N ALA A 151 -13.78 6.48 13.98
CA ALA A 151 -15.24 6.38 14.04
C ALA A 151 -15.72 5.78 15.37
N ASP A 152 -15.10 4.66 15.77
CA ASP A 152 -15.48 3.87 16.94
C ASP A 152 -14.41 3.88 18.05
N ALA A 153 -13.38 4.75 17.93
CA ALA A 153 -12.28 4.82 18.87
C ALA A 153 -12.61 5.73 20.06
N ASP A 154 -11.94 5.46 21.19
CA ASP A 154 -11.98 6.35 22.35
C ASP A 154 -11.27 7.67 22.05
N SER A 155 -11.80 8.78 22.58
CA SER A 155 -11.23 10.10 22.36
C SER A 155 -9.84 10.25 22.99
N ASP A 156 -9.60 9.63 24.13
CA ASP A 156 -8.30 9.67 24.81
C ASP A 156 -7.22 9.00 23.97
N ASP A 157 -7.52 7.84 23.36
CA ASP A 157 -6.60 7.14 22.44
C ASP A 157 -6.25 7.99 21.20
N ILE A 158 -7.26 8.68 20.65
CA ILE A 158 -7.05 9.57 19.50
C ILE A 158 -6.18 10.77 19.87
N ILE A 159 -6.38 11.37 21.05
CA ILE A 159 -5.62 12.52 21.55
C ILE A 159 -4.16 12.12 21.80
N GLU A 160 -3.92 10.97 22.44
CA GLU A 160 -2.58 10.47 22.73
C GLU A 160 -1.81 10.23 21.43
N ASP A 161 -2.43 9.54 20.49
CA ASP A 161 -1.86 9.25 19.17
C ASP A 161 -1.55 10.53 18.36
N ALA A 162 -2.48 11.50 18.39
CA ALA A 162 -2.32 12.77 17.71
C ALA A 162 -1.16 13.60 18.29
N ARG A 163 -1.00 13.63 19.61
CA ARG A 163 0.12 14.30 20.27
C ARG A 163 1.44 13.65 19.89
N ALA A 164 1.53 12.32 19.98
CA ALA A 164 2.73 11.59 19.64
C ALA A 164 3.17 11.85 18.18
N MET A 165 2.21 11.86 17.24
CA MET A 165 2.51 12.12 15.83
C MET A 165 2.87 13.57 15.54
N LEU A 166 2.31 14.55 16.25
CA LEU A 166 2.71 15.94 16.13
C LEU A 166 4.12 16.17 16.67
N ASP A 167 4.44 15.59 17.82
CA ASP A 167 5.79 15.67 18.41
C ASP A 167 6.82 15.02 17.50
N LEU A 168 6.53 13.85 16.94
CA LEU A 168 7.38 13.20 15.96
C LEU A 168 7.60 14.11 14.73
N ALA A 169 6.51 14.66 14.18
CA ALA A 169 6.59 15.54 13.02
C ALA A 169 7.41 16.79 13.30
N ASN A 170 7.20 17.44 14.45
CA ASN A 170 7.98 18.62 14.86
C ASN A 170 9.48 18.31 14.97
N ASN A 171 9.82 17.21 15.64
CA ASN A 171 11.21 16.80 15.85
C ASN A 171 11.92 16.49 14.52
N VAL A 172 11.29 15.68 13.66
CA VAL A 172 11.85 15.31 12.37
C VAL A 172 11.97 16.51 11.43
N MET A 173 10.93 17.36 11.37
CA MET A 173 10.94 18.54 10.49
C MET A 173 11.95 19.62 10.95
N ALA A 174 12.34 19.64 12.20
CA ALA A 174 13.40 20.51 12.72
C ALA A 174 14.81 19.97 12.42
N ASP A 175 14.96 18.70 12.07
CA ASP A 175 16.25 18.03 11.89
C ASP A 175 16.67 17.94 10.41
N GLU A 176 16.70 19.09 9.72
CA GLU A 176 17.05 19.18 8.30
C GLU A 176 18.57 19.20 8.04
N ALA A 177 19.38 19.54 9.02
CA ALA A 177 20.82 19.74 8.85
C ALA A 177 21.64 18.61 9.44
N GLY A 178 22.67 18.15 8.71
CA GLY A 178 23.59 17.10 9.18
C GLY A 178 23.98 16.14 8.08
N ASP A 179 24.59 15.03 8.46
CA ASP A 179 24.93 13.94 7.55
C ASP A 179 23.67 13.15 7.12
N ALA A 180 23.83 12.31 6.10
CA ALA A 180 22.75 11.42 5.67
C ALA A 180 22.43 10.41 6.79
N GLU A 181 21.15 10.35 7.18
CA GLU A 181 20.70 9.56 8.34
C GLU A 181 19.28 9.02 8.13
N VAL A 182 18.94 7.90 8.77
CA VAL A 182 17.56 7.43 8.93
C VAL A 182 16.97 8.16 10.15
N LEU A 183 15.96 8.97 9.96
CA LEU A 183 15.30 9.72 11.04
C LEU A 183 14.08 8.99 11.59
N VAL A 184 13.39 8.24 10.75
CA VAL A 184 12.25 7.41 11.13
C VAL A 184 12.30 6.11 10.32
N ASP A 185 12.27 4.99 11.00
CA ASP A 185 12.07 3.69 10.38
C ASP A 185 10.60 3.52 9.95
N ALA A 186 10.38 2.76 8.88
CA ALA A 186 9.03 2.34 8.52
C ALA A 186 8.51 1.30 9.52
N ASP A 187 7.19 1.20 9.62
CA ASP A 187 6.55 0.20 10.47
C ASP A 187 6.99 -1.22 10.13
N SER A 188 7.17 -2.04 11.14
CA SER A 188 7.28 -3.49 11.01
C SER A 188 5.96 -4.10 10.49
N PRO A 189 5.96 -5.35 10.01
CA PRO A 189 4.72 -6.03 9.61
C PRO A 189 3.63 -6.05 10.68
N HIS A 190 3.99 -6.21 11.94
CA HIS A 190 3.03 -6.21 13.06
C HIS A 190 2.48 -4.80 13.31
N GLU A 191 3.33 -3.77 13.33
CA GLU A 191 2.93 -2.37 13.46
C GLU A 191 2.07 -1.93 12.28
N PHE A 192 2.45 -2.33 11.05
CA PHE A 192 1.64 -2.08 9.87
C PHE A 192 0.24 -2.71 9.99
N ALA A 193 0.15 -3.97 10.44
CA ALA A 193 -1.13 -4.65 10.64
C ALA A 193 -2.00 -3.91 11.66
N TRP A 194 -1.41 -3.50 12.78
CA TRP A 194 -2.08 -2.68 13.80
C TRP A 194 -2.60 -1.35 13.25
N ARG A 195 -1.79 -0.66 12.46
CA ARG A 195 -2.14 0.63 11.88
C ARG A 195 -3.19 0.55 10.79
N GLU A 196 -3.12 -0.47 9.90
CA GLU A 196 -3.92 -0.48 8.67
C GLU A 196 -5.14 -1.40 8.74
N TRP A 197 -5.10 -2.50 9.51
CA TRP A 197 -6.23 -3.43 9.61
C TRP A 197 -7.12 -3.09 10.81
N THR A 198 -7.80 -1.94 10.70
CA THR A 198 -8.52 -1.31 11.82
C THR A 198 -9.93 -1.87 12.08
N GLN A 199 -10.50 -2.66 11.18
CA GLN A 199 -11.81 -3.27 11.39
C GLN A 199 -11.74 -4.35 12.47
N SER A 200 -12.84 -4.54 13.21
CA SER A 200 -12.93 -5.57 14.27
C SER A 200 -12.51 -6.95 13.76
N ALA A 201 -11.61 -7.58 14.46
CA ALA A 201 -11.04 -8.90 14.15
C ALA A 201 -10.59 -9.60 15.44
N ASP A 202 -10.56 -10.92 15.41
CA ASP A 202 -9.87 -11.72 16.42
C ASP A 202 -8.35 -11.64 16.14
N ILE A 203 -7.56 -11.25 17.14
CA ILE A 203 -6.10 -11.11 17.01
C ILE A 203 -5.43 -12.29 17.70
N ASP A 204 -4.61 -13.05 16.97
CA ASP A 204 -3.77 -14.12 17.50
C ASP A 204 -2.29 -13.73 17.30
N THR A 205 -1.57 -13.58 18.43
CA THR A 205 -0.16 -13.22 18.48
C THR A 205 0.71 -14.34 19.02
N ALA A 206 0.11 -15.51 19.30
CA ALA A 206 0.85 -16.63 19.85
C ALA A 206 1.73 -17.28 18.78
N GLU A 207 2.97 -17.59 19.11
CA GLU A 207 3.93 -18.26 18.22
C GLU A 207 3.31 -19.50 17.58
N GLY A 208 3.52 -19.67 16.26
CA GLY A 208 2.95 -20.73 15.45
C GLY A 208 1.46 -20.53 15.10
N CYS A 209 0.94 -19.29 15.19
CA CYS A 209 -0.45 -19.03 14.82
C CYS A 209 -0.71 -19.28 13.31
N PHE A 210 0.26 -19.08 12.45
CA PHE A 210 0.12 -19.38 11.03
C PHE A 210 -0.12 -20.85 10.75
N GLU A 211 0.55 -21.76 11.50
CA GLU A 211 0.31 -23.20 11.40
C GLU A 211 -1.06 -23.58 11.96
N ARG A 212 -1.41 -23.06 13.15
CA ARG A 212 -2.71 -23.35 13.79
C ARG A 212 -3.91 -22.92 12.96
N HIS A 213 -3.75 -21.90 12.11
CA HIS A 213 -4.82 -21.37 11.27
C HIS A 213 -4.74 -21.87 9.82
N ASP A 214 -3.88 -22.85 9.51
CA ASP A 214 -3.74 -23.50 8.21
C ASP A 214 -3.48 -22.50 7.06
N ILE A 215 -2.67 -21.44 7.34
CA ILE A 215 -2.41 -20.43 6.31
C ILE A 215 -1.09 -20.62 5.56
N PHE A 216 -0.19 -21.50 6.00
CA PHE A 216 1.07 -21.77 5.31
C PHE A 216 0.85 -22.23 3.86
N ASP A 217 -0.06 -23.17 3.63
CA ASP A 217 -0.38 -23.65 2.29
C ASP A 217 -0.88 -22.50 1.38
N GLN A 218 -1.62 -21.55 1.94
CA GLN A 218 -2.11 -20.40 1.20
C GLN A 218 -0.99 -19.41 0.87
N ILE A 219 -0.02 -19.23 1.78
CA ILE A 219 1.16 -18.40 1.56
C ILE A 219 2.04 -19.06 0.49
N GLU A 220 2.33 -20.36 0.61
CA GLU A 220 3.13 -21.09 -0.37
C GLU A 220 2.50 -21.12 -1.77
N ALA A 221 1.16 -21.20 -1.83
CA ALA A 221 0.43 -21.14 -3.11
C ALA A 221 0.63 -19.80 -3.84
N LEU A 222 1.01 -18.71 -3.14
CA LEU A 222 1.31 -17.43 -3.79
C LEU A 222 2.56 -17.50 -4.68
N ALA A 223 3.49 -18.40 -4.41
CA ALA A 223 4.66 -18.62 -5.27
C ALA A 223 4.29 -19.23 -6.63
N ASN A 224 3.12 -19.90 -6.72
CA ASN A 224 2.64 -20.44 -7.97
C ASN A 224 1.98 -19.35 -8.83
N PRO A 225 2.34 -19.18 -10.10
CA PRO A 225 1.68 -18.25 -10.99
C PRO A 225 0.21 -18.59 -11.25
N PHE A 226 -0.19 -19.86 -11.12
CA PHE A 226 -1.55 -20.33 -11.37
C PHE A 226 -2.51 -19.94 -10.26
N VAL A 227 -3.63 -19.30 -10.63
CA VAL A 227 -4.72 -18.94 -9.73
C VAL A 227 -6.01 -19.59 -10.21
N LYS A 228 -6.53 -20.52 -9.43
CA LYS A 228 -7.80 -21.21 -9.73
C LYS A 228 -8.99 -20.36 -9.31
N MET A 229 -10.01 -20.32 -10.15
CA MET A 229 -11.32 -19.71 -9.86
C MET A 229 -12.45 -20.75 -10.12
N ALA A 230 -13.66 -20.43 -9.69
CA ALA A 230 -14.84 -21.25 -10.01
C ALA A 230 -15.17 -21.20 -11.52
N GLU A 231 -14.94 -20.05 -12.14
CA GLU A 231 -15.26 -19.75 -13.54
C GLU A 231 -14.14 -20.07 -14.53
N GLY A 232 -12.97 -20.52 -14.04
CA GLY A 232 -11.78 -20.79 -14.85
C GLY A 232 -10.49 -20.64 -14.04
N HIS A 233 -9.46 -20.09 -14.66
CA HIS A 233 -8.19 -19.82 -14.00
C HIS A 233 -7.48 -18.66 -14.69
N TYR A 234 -6.44 -18.13 -14.06
CA TYR A 234 -5.53 -17.20 -14.66
C TYR A 234 -4.11 -17.39 -14.14
N TYR A 235 -3.14 -16.93 -14.91
CA TYR A 235 -1.74 -16.91 -14.53
C TYR A 235 -1.32 -15.49 -14.20
N ILE A 236 -0.45 -15.32 -13.20
CA ILE A 236 0.20 -14.05 -12.85
C ILE A 236 1.70 -14.27 -12.90
N GLU A 237 2.35 -13.67 -13.86
CA GLU A 237 3.78 -13.87 -14.12
C GLU A 237 4.51 -12.52 -14.11
N PRO A 238 5.33 -12.24 -13.10
CA PRO A 238 6.20 -11.08 -13.12
C PRO A 238 7.32 -11.29 -14.15
N THR A 239 7.45 -10.34 -15.07
CA THR A 239 8.58 -10.24 -15.97
C THR A 239 9.46 -9.05 -15.57
N ARG A 240 10.62 -8.89 -16.22
CA ARG A 240 11.49 -7.75 -15.98
C ARG A 240 10.84 -6.39 -16.28
N ALA A 241 9.91 -6.34 -17.22
CA ALA A 241 9.29 -5.11 -17.71
C ALA A 241 7.91 -4.82 -17.10
N CYS A 242 7.12 -5.86 -16.88
CA CYS A 242 5.74 -5.75 -16.45
C CYS A 242 5.28 -7.04 -15.75
N VAL A 243 4.12 -7.00 -15.13
CA VAL A 243 3.40 -8.21 -14.71
C VAL A 243 2.46 -8.60 -15.84
N SER A 244 2.58 -9.84 -16.32
CA SER A 244 1.70 -10.44 -17.32
C SER A 244 0.63 -11.27 -16.65
N ILE A 245 -0.62 -11.13 -17.12
CA ILE A 245 -1.76 -11.89 -16.62
C ILE A 245 -2.50 -12.48 -17.80
N ASP A 246 -2.71 -13.80 -17.79
CA ASP A 246 -3.42 -14.55 -18.83
C ASP A 246 -4.66 -15.20 -18.24
N VAL A 247 -5.85 -14.85 -18.74
CA VAL A 247 -7.13 -15.31 -18.21
C VAL A 247 -7.74 -16.37 -19.12
N ASN A 248 -8.06 -17.50 -18.51
CA ASN A 248 -8.59 -18.66 -19.22
C ASN A 248 -9.93 -19.11 -18.65
N THR A 249 -10.85 -19.49 -19.54
CA THR A 249 -12.08 -20.19 -19.15
C THR A 249 -11.76 -21.65 -18.78
N GLY A 250 -12.69 -22.32 -18.10
CA GLY A 250 -12.63 -23.77 -17.92
C GLY A 250 -13.03 -24.53 -19.19
N ALA A 251 -13.82 -25.56 -19.03
CA ALA A 251 -14.31 -26.37 -20.15
C ALA A 251 -15.33 -25.62 -21.06
N ASP A 252 -16.04 -24.64 -20.51
CA ASP A 252 -16.97 -23.82 -21.27
C ASP A 252 -16.23 -22.62 -21.89
N THR A 253 -16.12 -22.62 -23.23
CA THR A 253 -15.45 -21.56 -24.01
C THR A 253 -16.43 -20.54 -24.59
N SER A 254 -17.68 -20.54 -24.13
CA SER A 254 -18.69 -19.57 -24.60
C SER A 254 -18.32 -18.13 -24.22
N PRO A 255 -18.78 -17.13 -24.99
CA PRO A 255 -18.56 -15.72 -24.66
C PRO A 255 -19.10 -15.33 -23.27
N ALA A 256 -20.15 -16.01 -22.80
CA ALA A 256 -20.71 -15.79 -21.48
C ALA A 256 -19.78 -16.33 -20.37
N ALA A 257 -19.16 -17.49 -20.57
CA ALA A 257 -18.16 -18.05 -19.68
C ALA A 257 -16.91 -17.16 -19.63
N ALA A 258 -16.44 -16.67 -20.81
CA ALA A 258 -15.32 -15.75 -20.87
C ALA A 258 -15.55 -14.47 -20.08
N LEU A 259 -16.72 -13.84 -20.20
CA LEU A 259 -17.06 -12.66 -19.42
C LEU A 259 -17.09 -12.95 -17.91
N LYS A 260 -17.64 -14.10 -17.50
CA LYS A 260 -17.66 -14.52 -16.08
C LYS A 260 -16.25 -14.72 -15.53
N ALA A 261 -15.37 -15.42 -16.26
CA ALA A 261 -13.97 -15.63 -15.88
C ALA A 261 -13.23 -14.30 -15.74
N ASN A 262 -13.39 -13.39 -16.71
CA ASN A 262 -12.78 -12.06 -16.67
C ASN A 262 -13.27 -11.23 -15.48
N ILE A 263 -14.56 -11.28 -15.14
CA ILE A 263 -15.10 -10.58 -13.97
C ILE A 263 -14.61 -11.20 -12.65
N ALA A 264 -14.52 -12.53 -12.58
CA ALA A 264 -14.00 -13.23 -11.41
C ALA A 264 -12.53 -12.85 -11.16
N MET A 265 -11.69 -12.91 -12.21
CA MET A 265 -10.31 -12.41 -12.14
C MET A 265 -10.26 -10.94 -11.68
N ALA A 266 -11.06 -10.06 -12.27
CA ALA A 266 -11.06 -8.63 -11.92
C ALA A 266 -11.36 -8.38 -10.44
N ARG A 267 -12.22 -9.20 -9.80
CA ARG A 267 -12.56 -9.10 -8.38
C ARG A 267 -11.46 -9.59 -7.44
N ASP A 268 -10.67 -10.57 -7.86
CA ASP A 268 -9.60 -11.18 -7.05
C ASP A 268 -8.23 -10.52 -7.28
N LEU A 269 -8.04 -9.88 -8.42
CA LEU A 269 -6.75 -9.37 -8.90
C LEU A 269 -6.03 -8.48 -7.89
N GLY A 270 -6.73 -7.52 -7.29
CA GLY A 270 -6.13 -6.59 -6.31
C GLY A 270 -5.51 -7.35 -5.13
N ARG A 271 -6.23 -8.34 -4.59
CA ARG A 271 -5.78 -9.22 -3.51
C ARG A 271 -4.53 -10.02 -3.92
N GLN A 272 -4.55 -10.66 -5.08
CA GLN A 272 -3.46 -11.48 -5.57
C GLN A 272 -2.17 -10.66 -5.82
N LEU A 273 -2.31 -9.48 -6.44
CA LEU A 273 -1.17 -8.57 -6.65
C LEU A 273 -0.60 -8.06 -5.33
N ARG A 274 -1.46 -7.74 -4.36
CA ARG A 274 -1.04 -7.23 -3.06
C ARG A 274 -0.25 -8.27 -2.27
N MET A 275 -0.78 -9.50 -2.17
CA MET A 275 -0.13 -10.58 -1.44
C MET A 275 1.20 -11.03 -2.07
N ARG A 276 1.36 -10.88 -3.39
CA ARG A 276 2.62 -11.17 -4.10
C ARG A 276 3.59 -9.99 -4.15
N GLY A 277 3.21 -8.83 -3.64
CA GLY A 277 4.02 -7.61 -3.73
C GLY A 277 4.17 -7.06 -5.15
N LEU A 278 3.28 -7.41 -6.07
CA LEU A 278 3.40 -7.05 -7.48
C LEU A 278 2.82 -5.67 -7.77
N GLY A 279 3.59 -4.85 -8.50
CA GLY A 279 3.20 -3.51 -8.91
C GLY A 279 3.94 -3.05 -10.17
N GLY A 280 3.75 -1.81 -10.55
CA GLY A 280 4.27 -1.22 -11.77
C GLY A 280 3.33 -1.36 -12.96
N GLN A 281 3.87 -1.63 -14.13
CA GLN A 281 3.09 -1.88 -15.33
C GLN A 281 2.51 -3.29 -15.28
N ILE A 282 1.21 -3.43 -15.56
CA ILE A 282 0.52 -4.71 -15.60
C ILE A 282 -0.23 -4.80 -16.91
N VAL A 283 -0.08 -5.93 -17.59
CA VAL A 283 -0.76 -6.24 -18.84
C VAL A 283 -1.62 -7.49 -18.64
N ILE A 284 -2.90 -7.39 -18.96
CA ILE A 284 -3.85 -8.50 -18.84
C ILE A 284 -4.32 -8.91 -20.24
N ASP A 285 -4.18 -10.19 -20.56
CA ASP A 285 -4.84 -10.82 -21.70
C ASP A 285 -6.16 -11.44 -21.22
N PRO A 286 -7.30 -10.79 -21.45
CA PRO A 286 -8.58 -11.30 -21.00
C PRO A 286 -9.06 -12.46 -21.86
N ALA A 287 -9.77 -13.41 -21.28
CA ALA A 287 -10.46 -14.46 -22.05
C ALA A 287 -11.31 -13.83 -23.18
N PRO A 288 -11.30 -14.40 -24.40
CA PRO A 288 -11.89 -13.80 -25.58
C PRO A 288 -13.35 -13.43 -25.40
N MET A 289 -13.68 -12.16 -25.58
CA MET A 289 -15.05 -11.63 -25.40
C MET A 289 -15.43 -10.61 -26.47
N PRO A 290 -16.74 -10.43 -26.76
CA PRO A 290 -17.22 -9.41 -27.67
C PRO A 290 -16.86 -8.00 -27.21
N LYS A 291 -16.56 -7.08 -28.16
CA LYS A 291 -16.23 -5.67 -27.85
C LYS A 291 -17.26 -4.96 -26.96
N LYS A 292 -18.55 -5.30 -27.10
CA LYS A 292 -19.63 -4.73 -26.29
C LYS A 292 -19.46 -5.02 -24.79
N ASP A 293 -18.85 -6.15 -24.44
CA ASP A 293 -18.70 -6.61 -23.06
C ASP A 293 -17.47 -5.96 -22.36
N ARG A 294 -16.56 -5.31 -23.11
CA ARG A 294 -15.40 -4.62 -22.56
C ARG A 294 -15.76 -3.57 -21.51
N LYS A 295 -16.86 -2.82 -21.71
CA LYS A 295 -17.33 -1.83 -20.75
C LYS A 295 -17.78 -2.46 -19.43
N ILE A 296 -18.36 -3.66 -19.48
CA ILE A 296 -18.79 -4.40 -18.29
C ILE A 296 -17.54 -4.81 -17.49
N LEU A 297 -16.55 -5.40 -18.16
CA LEU A 297 -15.28 -5.78 -17.53
C LEU A 297 -14.53 -4.56 -16.97
N GLU A 298 -14.43 -3.47 -17.72
CA GLU A 298 -13.81 -2.22 -17.27
C GLU A 298 -14.47 -1.69 -15.99
N SER A 299 -15.81 -1.69 -15.95
CA SER A 299 -16.56 -1.23 -14.78
C SER A 299 -16.31 -2.14 -13.56
N ALA A 300 -16.31 -3.46 -13.77
CA ALA A 300 -16.03 -4.43 -12.70
C ALA A 300 -14.59 -4.27 -12.16
N LEU A 301 -13.61 -4.13 -13.06
CA LEU A 301 -12.20 -3.97 -12.71
C LEU A 301 -11.98 -2.65 -11.94
N LYS A 302 -12.48 -1.53 -12.45
CA LYS A 302 -12.40 -0.23 -11.77
C LYS A 302 -13.07 -0.25 -10.39
N ALA A 303 -14.20 -0.95 -10.26
CA ALA A 303 -14.90 -1.08 -8.98
C ALA A 303 -14.09 -1.93 -7.97
N ALA A 304 -13.46 -3.01 -8.42
CA ALA A 304 -12.61 -3.86 -7.59
C ALA A 304 -11.33 -3.11 -7.16
N LEU A 305 -10.64 -2.46 -8.09
CA LEU A 305 -9.41 -1.72 -7.83
C LEU A 305 -9.62 -0.53 -6.88
N ARG A 306 -10.79 0.12 -6.90
CA ARG A 306 -11.13 1.19 -5.93
C ARG A 306 -11.27 0.70 -4.49
N LYS A 307 -11.55 -0.58 -4.29
CA LYS A 307 -11.65 -1.19 -2.96
C LYS A 307 -10.29 -1.67 -2.43
N ASP A 308 -9.32 -1.79 -3.32
CA ASP A 308 -7.97 -2.21 -2.94
C ASP A 308 -7.24 -1.07 -2.23
N THR A 309 -6.44 -1.42 -1.23
CA THR A 309 -5.60 -0.48 -0.47
C THR A 309 -4.40 0.03 -1.26
N VAL A 310 -4.03 -0.62 -2.36
CA VAL A 310 -2.92 -0.22 -3.24
C VAL A 310 -3.46 0.49 -4.48
N GLU A 311 -3.08 1.74 -4.65
CA GLU A 311 -3.48 2.56 -5.79
C GLU A 311 -3.15 1.87 -7.11
N THR A 312 -4.18 1.69 -7.94
CA THR A 312 -4.06 1.07 -9.26
C THR A 312 -4.91 1.83 -10.27
N ASN A 313 -4.26 2.37 -11.28
CA ASN A 313 -4.88 3.12 -12.34
C ASN A 313 -5.17 2.22 -13.55
N PHE A 314 -6.43 2.21 -14.01
CA PHE A 314 -6.80 1.60 -15.28
C PHE A 314 -6.43 2.55 -16.43
N VAL A 315 -5.46 2.14 -17.25
CA VAL A 315 -4.96 2.95 -18.37
C VAL A 315 -5.88 2.81 -19.59
N GLY A 316 -6.23 1.59 -19.96
CA GLY A 316 -7.13 1.34 -21.08
C GLY A 316 -6.98 -0.03 -21.71
N PHE A 317 -7.68 -0.21 -22.84
CA PHE A 317 -7.49 -1.36 -23.73
C PHE A 317 -6.53 -1.00 -24.85
N THR A 318 -5.58 -1.89 -25.13
CA THR A 318 -4.70 -1.79 -26.30
C THR A 318 -5.49 -2.06 -27.59
N GLN A 319 -4.87 -1.80 -28.74
CA GLN A 319 -5.44 -2.17 -30.04
C GLN A 319 -5.66 -3.68 -30.18
N MET A 320 -4.81 -4.50 -29.59
CA MET A 320 -4.91 -5.96 -29.56
C MET A 320 -5.96 -6.48 -28.59
N GLY A 321 -6.50 -5.61 -27.70
CA GLY A 321 -7.53 -6.00 -26.74
C GLY A 321 -7.01 -6.33 -25.34
N LEU A 322 -5.71 -6.20 -25.12
CA LEU A 322 -5.12 -6.33 -23.79
C LEU A 322 -5.54 -5.17 -22.90
N ILE A 323 -5.56 -5.37 -21.60
CA ILE A 323 -5.82 -4.31 -20.60
C ILE A 323 -4.50 -3.88 -20.01
N GLU A 324 -4.30 -2.57 -19.87
CA GLU A 324 -3.14 -1.97 -19.22
C GLU A 324 -3.53 -1.32 -17.91
N LEU A 325 -2.76 -1.65 -16.85
CA LEU A 325 -2.87 -1.04 -15.52
C LEU A 325 -1.52 -0.48 -15.10
N GLN A 326 -1.58 0.56 -14.24
CA GLN A 326 -0.41 1.11 -13.54
C GLN A 326 -0.68 1.03 -12.03
N ARG A 327 0.14 0.25 -11.32
CA ARG A 327 -0.02 -0.02 -9.88
C ARG A 327 1.17 0.50 -9.08
N ALA A 328 0.91 1.12 -7.93
CA ALA A 328 1.95 1.53 -7.00
C ALA A 328 2.74 0.33 -6.46
N ARG A 329 4.07 0.48 -6.27
CA ARG A 329 4.94 -0.53 -5.68
C ARG A 329 5.14 -0.28 -4.19
N ILE A 330 4.08 -0.43 -3.41
CA ILE A 330 4.09 -0.19 -1.95
C ILE A 330 4.03 -1.47 -1.12
N ARG A 331 4.21 -2.60 -1.75
CA ARG A 331 4.31 -3.92 -1.12
C ARG A 331 5.63 -4.58 -1.51
N PRO A 332 6.32 -5.26 -0.58
CA PRO A 332 7.57 -5.95 -0.90
C PRO A 332 7.30 -7.16 -1.79
N ILE A 333 8.19 -7.37 -2.77
CA ILE A 333 8.30 -8.67 -3.44
C ILE A 333 9.12 -9.55 -2.50
N TRP A 334 8.55 -10.65 -2.06
CA TRP A 334 9.15 -11.53 -1.06
C TRP A 334 9.32 -12.98 -1.55
N MET A 335 8.89 -13.26 -2.79
CA MET A 335 9.00 -14.56 -3.47
C MET A 335 10.12 -14.55 -4.51
#